data_214ba85757f40370700ee43581d903c0
#
_entry.id   214ba85757f40370700ee43581d903c0
#
_cell.length_a   1.000
_cell.length_b   1.000
_cell.length_c   1.000
_cell.angle_alpha   90.00
_cell.angle_beta   90.00
_cell.angle_gamma   90.00
#
_symmetry.space_group_name_H-M   'P 1'
#
loop_
_entity.id
_entity.type
_entity.pdbx_description
1 polymer ?
#
loop_
_entity_poly.entity_id
_entity_poly.type
_entity_poly.pdbx_seq_one_letter_code
_entity_poly.pdbx_strand_id
1 'polypeptide(L)'
;MKSKQKTAIQRYFADYTAWLIIVAVMSVAVTLLALLIRGKEPLIWVIPAGFALIWLCSLPVLLYYIRVMRDWKARAVEKAVISVVDIQIDDTYTFKSHGIVRMGAIKYELIDGEGKRYLLCADEKSVGVMHFFSEVDMRLEVEYLKSSGLMLRMRILNCETKRKKDRRQQWVLEQFKGNFRHYLE
;
A
#
# COMPACT_ATOMS: atom_id res chain seq x y z
N MET A 1 5.49 -20.59 4.64
CA MET A 1 4.64 -19.96 3.61
C MET A 1 3.71 -18.87 4.17
N LYS A 2 2.87 -19.16 5.18
CA LYS A 2 1.93 -18.17 5.77
C LYS A 2 2.57 -16.90 6.36
N SER A 3 3.83 -16.95 6.82
CA SER A 3 4.47 -15.81 7.46
C SER A 3 4.80 -14.68 6.48
N LYS A 4 5.36 -14.97 5.31
CA LYS A 4 5.68 -13.95 4.29
C LYS A 4 4.44 -13.22 3.75
N GLN A 5 3.36 -13.96 3.48
CA GLN A 5 2.11 -13.39 3.00
C GLN A 5 1.46 -12.46 4.05
N LYS A 6 1.50 -12.85 5.33
CA LYS A 6 1.05 -11.99 6.43
C LYS A 6 1.89 -10.71 6.51
N THR A 7 3.20 -10.82 6.25
CA THR A 7 4.11 -9.66 6.25
C THR A 7 3.76 -8.66 5.15
N ALA A 8 3.39 -9.10 3.94
CA ALA A 8 2.97 -8.21 2.86
C ALA A 8 1.73 -7.38 3.24
N ILE A 9 0.69 -8.03 3.81
CA ILE A 9 -0.50 -7.34 4.30
C ILE A 9 -0.14 -6.36 5.42
N GLN A 10 0.65 -6.80 6.40
CA GLN A 10 1.05 -5.95 7.51
C GLN A 10 1.84 -4.73 7.06
N ARG A 11 2.75 -4.87 6.10
CA ARG A 11 3.50 -3.74 5.55
C ARG A 11 2.60 -2.75 4.80
N TYR A 12 1.68 -3.25 3.99
CA TYR A 12 0.76 -2.38 3.25
C TYR A 12 -0.06 -1.48 4.18
N PHE A 13 -0.47 -2.00 5.34
CA PHE A 13 -1.29 -1.26 6.30
C PHE A 13 -0.52 -0.71 7.51
N ALA A 14 0.81 -0.87 7.59
CA ALA A 14 1.58 -0.50 8.78
C ALA A 14 1.39 0.95 9.19
N ASP A 15 1.52 1.88 8.24
CA ASP A 15 1.39 3.31 8.50
C ASP A 15 -0.04 3.68 8.91
N TYR A 16 -1.01 3.05 8.27
CA TYR A 16 -2.41 3.28 8.53
C TYR A 16 -2.84 2.76 9.92
N THR A 17 -2.37 1.58 10.31
CA THR A 17 -2.66 1.03 11.65
C THR A 17 -2.05 1.87 12.75
N ALA A 18 -0.82 2.35 12.58
CA ALA A 18 -0.19 3.26 13.53
C ALA A 18 -0.99 4.57 13.66
N TRP A 19 -1.37 5.17 12.54
CA TRP A 19 -2.19 6.39 12.54
C TRP A 19 -3.56 6.18 13.19
N LEU A 20 -4.26 5.07 12.90
CA LEU A 20 -5.55 4.75 13.54
C LEU A 20 -5.43 4.61 15.06
N ILE A 21 -4.36 3.99 15.55
CA ILE A 21 -4.14 3.85 17.00
C ILE A 21 -3.98 5.23 17.64
N ILE A 22 -3.18 6.11 17.03
CA ILE A 22 -2.99 7.47 17.54
C ILE A 22 -4.33 8.23 17.58
N VAL A 23 -5.08 8.19 16.47
CA VAL A 23 -6.39 8.86 16.40
C VAL A 23 -7.37 8.29 17.42
N ALA A 24 -7.38 6.98 17.62
CA ALA A 24 -8.25 6.33 18.62
C ALA A 24 -7.91 6.80 20.04
N VAL A 25 -6.63 6.78 20.42
CA VAL A 25 -6.17 7.22 21.74
C VAL A 25 -6.50 8.69 21.97
N MET A 26 -6.22 9.54 20.99
CA MET A 26 -6.52 10.96 21.07
C MET A 26 -8.03 11.23 21.14
N SER A 27 -8.85 10.50 20.40
CA SER A 27 -10.31 10.63 20.43
C SER A 27 -10.87 10.29 21.81
N VAL A 28 -10.38 9.20 22.43
CA VAL A 28 -10.80 8.82 23.79
C VAL A 28 -10.35 9.86 24.80
N ALA A 29 -9.10 10.31 24.76
CA ALA A 29 -8.57 11.29 25.70
C ALA A 29 -9.34 12.62 25.64
N VAL A 30 -9.60 13.12 24.43
CA VAL A 30 -10.35 14.37 24.22
C VAL A 30 -11.81 14.24 24.66
N THR A 31 -12.45 13.09 24.37
CA THR A 31 -13.84 12.87 24.80
C THR A 31 -13.94 12.82 26.33
N LEU A 32 -13.00 12.12 26.98
CA LEU A 32 -12.95 12.09 28.46
C LEU A 32 -12.71 13.48 29.04
N LEU A 33 -11.80 14.26 28.46
CA LEU A 33 -11.53 15.62 28.89
C LEU A 33 -12.76 16.51 28.75
N ALA A 34 -13.47 16.43 27.63
CA ALA A 34 -14.70 17.19 27.39
C ALA A 34 -15.81 16.84 28.41
N LEU A 35 -15.92 15.56 28.78
CA LEU A 35 -16.86 15.09 29.81
C LEU A 35 -16.48 15.56 31.21
N LEU A 36 -15.17 15.57 31.55
CA LEU A 36 -14.68 16.02 32.87
C LEU A 36 -14.90 17.52 33.10
N ILE A 37 -14.71 18.35 32.06
CA ILE A 37 -14.90 19.79 32.15
C ILE A 37 -16.39 20.14 32.30
N ARG A 38 -17.33 19.18 32.17
CA ARG A 38 -18.78 19.39 32.21
C ARG A 38 -19.22 20.66 31.45
N GLY A 39 -18.71 20.77 30.21
CA GLY A 39 -18.80 22.02 29.47
C GLY A 39 -20.21 22.41 29.13
N LYS A 40 -20.65 23.50 29.75
CA LYS A 40 -21.86 24.19 29.34
C LYS A 40 -21.65 24.99 28.05
N GLU A 41 -20.38 25.11 27.60
CA GLU A 41 -20.06 25.87 26.42
C GLU A 41 -20.07 24.99 25.15
N PRO A 42 -20.82 25.38 24.11
CA PRO A 42 -20.93 24.59 22.87
C PRO A 42 -19.58 24.39 22.17
N LEU A 43 -18.62 25.29 22.42
CA LEU A 43 -17.29 25.24 21.82
C LEU A 43 -16.51 23.97 22.19
N ILE A 44 -16.76 23.37 23.37
CA ILE A 44 -16.10 22.16 23.84
C ILE A 44 -16.43 20.95 22.95
N TRP A 45 -17.61 20.94 22.34
CA TRP A 45 -18.04 19.84 21.47
C TRP A 45 -17.46 19.91 20.04
N VAL A 46 -16.86 21.03 19.66
CA VAL A 46 -16.22 21.19 18.33
C VAL A 46 -15.06 20.19 18.17
N ILE A 47 -14.31 19.94 19.24
CA ILE A 47 -13.16 19.02 19.17
C ILE A 47 -13.58 17.56 18.98
N PRO A 48 -14.50 16.99 19.79
CA PRO A 48 -15.05 15.65 19.51
C PRO A 48 -15.69 15.51 18.14
N ALA A 49 -16.39 16.55 17.66
CA ALA A 49 -16.96 16.57 16.31
C ALA A 49 -15.87 16.52 15.23
N GLY A 50 -14.75 17.22 15.43
CA GLY A 50 -13.57 17.14 14.55
C GLY A 50 -13.00 15.72 14.47
N PHE A 51 -12.88 15.02 15.60
CA PHE A 51 -12.46 13.62 15.61
C PHE A 51 -13.46 12.69 14.92
N ALA A 52 -14.77 12.93 15.08
CA ALA A 52 -15.80 12.19 14.35
C ALA A 52 -15.64 12.35 12.84
N LEU A 53 -15.32 13.55 12.37
CA LEU A 53 -15.04 13.82 10.94
C LEU A 53 -13.80 13.05 10.46
N ILE A 54 -12.74 13.03 11.26
CA ILE A 54 -11.51 12.27 10.94
C ILE A 54 -11.83 10.76 10.80
N TRP A 55 -12.65 10.21 11.70
CA TRP A 55 -13.10 8.82 11.61
C TRP A 55 -13.93 8.57 10.36
N LEU A 56 -14.80 9.47 9.99
CA LEU A 56 -15.59 9.38 8.76
C LEU A 56 -14.69 9.37 7.51
N CYS A 57 -13.69 10.25 7.47
CA CYS A 57 -12.70 10.27 6.38
C CYS A 57 -11.83 9.01 6.33
N SER A 58 -11.64 8.32 7.46
CA SER A 58 -10.87 7.08 7.53
C SER A 58 -11.66 5.84 7.09
N LEU A 59 -12.99 5.95 7.01
CA LEU A 59 -13.89 4.84 6.74
C LEU A 59 -13.56 4.08 5.43
N PRO A 60 -13.25 4.73 4.29
CA PRO A 60 -12.92 4.01 3.06
C PRO A 60 -11.73 3.07 3.22
N VAL A 61 -10.67 3.52 3.92
CA VAL A 61 -9.48 2.70 4.14
C VAL A 61 -9.76 1.57 5.12
N LEU A 62 -10.57 1.82 6.16
CA LEU A 62 -11.01 0.79 7.09
C LEU A 62 -11.82 -0.30 6.38
N LEU A 63 -12.75 0.08 5.52
CA LEU A 63 -13.55 -0.85 4.71
C LEU A 63 -12.66 -1.68 3.77
N TYR A 64 -11.66 -1.04 3.16
CA TYR A 64 -10.67 -1.74 2.34
C TYR A 64 -9.87 -2.75 3.17
N TYR A 65 -9.39 -2.36 4.36
CA TYR A 65 -8.69 -3.27 5.28
C TYR A 65 -9.56 -4.46 5.68
N ILE A 66 -10.83 -4.24 6.03
CA ILE A 66 -11.78 -5.31 6.36
C ILE A 66 -11.95 -6.27 5.18
N ARG A 67 -12.06 -5.74 3.95
CA ARG A 67 -12.16 -6.54 2.72
C ARG A 67 -10.92 -7.43 2.54
N VAL A 68 -9.72 -6.86 2.66
CA VAL A 68 -8.46 -7.59 2.58
C VAL A 68 -8.39 -8.70 3.63
N MET A 69 -8.74 -8.39 4.87
CA MET A 69 -8.71 -9.37 5.96
C MET A 69 -9.76 -10.48 5.80
N ARG A 70 -10.92 -10.17 5.24
CA ARG A 70 -11.95 -11.16 4.90
C ARG A 70 -11.44 -12.12 3.83
N ASP A 71 -10.89 -11.58 2.74
CA ASP A 71 -10.34 -12.40 1.65
C ASP A 71 -9.18 -13.26 2.13
N TRP A 72 -8.32 -12.70 2.98
CA TRP A 72 -7.22 -13.44 3.60
C TRP A 72 -7.71 -14.61 4.47
N LYS A 73 -8.72 -14.39 5.32
CA LYS A 73 -9.31 -15.44 6.17
C LYS A 73 -10.02 -16.50 5.32
N ALA A 74 -10.72 -16.10 4.27
CA ALA A 74 -11.40 -16.98 3.33
C ALA A 74 -10.42 -17.73 2.38
N ARG A 75 -9.12 -17.40 2.43
CA ARG A 75 -8.09 -17.92 1.50
C ARG A 75 -8.45 -17.67 0.02
N ALA A 76 -9.10 -16.56 -0.27
CA ALA A 76 -9.47 -16.13 -1.62
C ALA A 76 -8.23 -15.58 -2.36
N VAL A 77 -7.20 -16.43 -2.51
CA VAL A 77 -5.95 -16.12 -3.20
C VAL A 77 -6.03 -16.68 -4.60
N GLU A 78 -5.78 -15.84 -5.57
CA GLU A 78 -5.68 -16.22 -6.99
C GLU A 78 -4.24 -16.09 -7.47
N LYS A 79 -3.91 -16.89 -8.48
CA LYS A 79 -2.65 -16.81 -9.21
C LYS A 79 -2.92 -16.34 -10.62
N ALA A 80 -2.09 -15.45 -11.10
CA ALA A 80 -2.13 -15.00 -12.49
C ALA A 80 -0.71 -14.77 -13.02
N VAL A 81 -0.57 -14.91 -14.32
CA VAL A 81 0.61 -14.44 -15.04
C VAL A 81 0.23 -13.12 -15.69
N ILE A 82 0.86 -12.05 -15.26
CA ILE A 82 0.60 -10.70 -15.73
C ILE A 82 1.77 -10.17 -16.55
N SER A 83 1.47 -9.41 -17.58
CA SER A 83 2.42 -8.60 -18.34
C SER A 83 2.30 -7.17 -17.84
N VAL A 84 3.32 -6.67 -17.17
CA VAL A 84 3.27 -5.32 -16.58
C VAL A 84 3.41 -4.29 -17.71
N VAL A 85 2.39 -3.46 -17.85
CA VAL A 85 2.37 -2.37 -18.84
C VAL A 85 2.77 -1.04 -18.22
N ASP A 86 2.33 -0.81 -16.97
CA ASP A 86 2.59 0.43 -16.25
C ASP A 86 2.74 0.18 -14.75
N ILE A 87 3.48 1.07 -14.08
CA ILE A 87 3.63 1.09 -12.62
C ILE A 87 3.37 2.50 -12.14
N GLN A 88 2.36 2.66 -11.32
CA GLN A 88 1.97 3.95 -10.76
C GLN A 88 2.23 3.99 -9.25
N ILE A 89 2.54 5.16 -8.73
CA ILE A 89 2.59 5.39 -7.29
C ILE A 89 1.18 5.64 -6.80
N ASP A 90 0.74 4.85 -5.83
CA ASP A 90 -0.50 5.13 -5.11
C ASP A 90 -0.27 6.32 -4.15
N ASP A 91 -0.48 7.52 -4.67
CA ASP A 91 -0.34 8.76 -3.91
C ASP A 91 -1.45 8.96 -2.85
N THR A 92 -2.52 8.15 -2.89
CA THR A 92 -3.69 8.30 -2.03
C THR A 92 -3.35 8.14 -0.55
N TYR A 93 -2.26 7.44 -0.26
CA TYR A 93 -1.84 7.11 1.10
C TYR A 93 -0.44 7.60 1.47
N THR A 94 0.20 8.39 0.60
CA THR A 94 1.51 9.00 0.89
C THR A 94 1.33 10.44 1.34
N PHE A 95 1.61 10.71 2.61
CA PHE A 95 1.76 12.09 3.07
C PHE A 95 2.97 12.71 2.38
N LYS A 96 2.74 13.60 1.42
CA LYS A 96 3.78 14.46 0.84
C LYS A 96 4.19 15.50 1.88
N SER A 97 5.14 15.17 2.72
CA SER A 97 5.80 16.16 3.56
C SER A 97 6.83 16.91 2.72
N HIS A 98 6.69 18.23 2.64
CA HIS A 98 7.62 19.12 1.97
C HIS A 98 9.03 18.96 2.56
N GLY A 99 9.95 18.32 1.82
CA GLY A 99 11.39 18.33 2.11
C GLY A 99 11.89 17.48 3.28
N ILE A 100 11.02 16.80 4.03
CA ILE A 100 11.40 15.96 5.16
C ILE A 100 11.12 14.49 4.83
N VAL A 101 12.05 13.63 5.19
CA VAL A 101 12.07 12.17 5.06
C VAL A 101 10.66 11.57 5.03
N ARG A 102 10.27 10.95 3.92
CA ARG A 102 8.99 10.22 3.82
C ARG A 102 8.95 9.17 4.92
N MET A 103 8.10 9.38 5.91
CA MET A 103 7.79 8.35 6.89
C MET A 103 6.74 7.42 6.26
N GLY A 104 7.11 6.19 5.95
CA GLY A 104 6.19 5.19 5.46
C GLY A 104 6.68 4.46 4.22
N ALA A 105 6.12 3.30 3.97
CA ALA A 105 6.38 2.51 2.78
C ALA A 105 5.66 3.11 1.56
N ILE A 106 6.35 3.13 0.42
CA ILE A 106 5.75 3.62 -0.83
C ILE A 106 4.85 2.51 -1.39
N LYS A 107 3.62 2.88 -1.72
CA LYS A 107 2.65 1.97 -2.33
C LYS A 107 2.64 2.15 -3.83
N TYR A 108 2.49 1.06 -4.54
CA TYR A 108 2.52 1.02 -5.99
C TYR A 108 1.32 0.24 -6.52
N GLU A 109 0.87 0.65 -7.70
CA GLU A 109 -0.08 -0.10 -8.50
C GLU A 109 0.65 -0.62 -9.75
N LEU A 110 0.65 -1.93 -9.95
CA LEU A 110 1.02 -2.54 -11.22
C LEU A 110 -0.22 -2.66 -12.08
N ILE A 111 -0.14 -2.23 -13.32
CA ILE A 111 -1.23 -2.32 -14.30
C ILE A 111 -0.83 -3.36 -15.35
N ASP A 112 -1.69 -4.35 -15.58
CA ASP A 112 -1.48 -5.34 -16.63
C ASP A 112 -2.03 -4.89 -17.99
N GLY A 113 -1.82 -5.72 -19.02
CA GLY A 113 -2.31 -5.45 -20.38
C GLY A 113 -3.83 -5.42 -20.51
N GLU A 114 -4.58 -5.89 -19.52
CA GLU A 114 -6.04 -5.85 -19.45
C GLU A 114 -6.56 -4.66 -18.63
N GLY A 115 -5.66 -3.84 -18.09
CA GLY A 115 -5.98 -2.69 -17.25
C GLY A 115 -6.32 -3.06 -15.80
N LYS A 116 -6.10 -4.29 -15.38
CA LYS A 116 -6.29 -4.73 -14.01
C LYS A 116 -5.16 -4.22 -13.11
N ARG A 117 -5.50 -3.78 -11.92
CA ARG A 117 -4.57 -3.17 -10.97
C ARG A 117 -4.21 -4.12 -9.84
N TYR A 118 -2.92 -4.17 -9.52
CA TYR A 118 -2.37 -4.99 -8.45
C TYR A 118 -1.59 -4.08 -7.50
N LEU A 119 -1.96 -4.13 -6.22
CA LEU A 119 -1.43 -3.25 -5.20
C LEU A 119 -0.27 -3.91 -4.45
N LEU A 120 0.80 -3.18 -4.25
CA LEU A 120 1.97 -3.65 -3.50
C LEU A 120 2.69 -2.51 -2.79
N CYS A 121 3.66 -2.87 -1.93
CA CYS A 121 4.39 -1.94 -1.09
C CYS A 121 5.89 -2.11 -1.33
N ALA A 122 6.63 -1.04 -1.58
CA ALA A 122 8.08 -1.11 -1.75
C ALA A 122 8.83 -1.29 -0.43
N ASP A 123 9.96 -1.97 -0.49
CA ASP A 123 10.87 -2.10 0.66
C ASP A 123 11.63 -0.82 0.95
N GLU A 124 12.03 -0.11 -0.08
CA GLU A 124 12.87 1.08 -0.02
C GLU A 124 12.15 2.32 -0.57
N LYS A 125 12.53 3.48 -0.05
CA LYS A 125 11.92 4.78 -0.36
C LYS A 125 12.43 5.40 -1.67
N SER A 126 12.93 4.62 -2.62
CA SER A 126 13.48 5.18 -3.86
C SER A 126 12.37 5.40 -4.89
N VAL A 127 12.18 6.64 -5.28
CA VAL A 127 11.17 7.09 -6.26
C VAL A 127 11.68 6.96 -7.71
N GLY A 128 12.99 6.77 -7.90
CA GLY A 128 13.67 6.92 -9.19
C GLY A 128 13.37 5.86 -10.24
N VAL A 129 12.70 4.77 -9.86
CA VAL A 129 12.56 3.58 -10.74
C VAL A 129 11.36 3.66 -11.69
N MET A 130 10.38 4.49 -11.38
CA MET A 130 9.06 4.47 -12.03
C MET A 130 9.05 4.86 -13.50
N HIS A 131 9.94 5.77 -13.92
CA HIS A 131 9.94 6.27 -15.29
C HIS A 131 10.52 5.29 -16.32
N PHE A 132 11.08 4.18 -15.88
CA PHE A 132 11.80 3.24 -16.75
C PHE A 132 11.01 1.99 -17.11
N PHE A 133 9.88 1.74 -16.46
CA PHE A 133 9.14 0.48 -16.65
C PHE A 133 8.41 0.37 -17.98
N SER A 134 8.06 1.50 -18.61
CA SER A 134 7.48 1.50 -19.95
C SER A 134 8.42 0.93 -21.04
N GLU A 135 9.70 0.80 -20.73
CA GLU A 135 10.73 0.29 -21.65
C GLU A 135 11.00 -1.22 -21.50
N VAL A 136 10.40 -1.86 -20.50
CA VAL A 136 10.71 -3.26 -20.13
C VAL A 136 9.46 -4.11 -20.18
N ASP A 137 9.45 -5.14 -21.03
CA ASP A 137 8.42 -6.18 -21.00
C ASP A 137 8.72 -7.13 -19.84
N MET A 138 7.99 -6.98 -18.74
CA MET A 138 8.14 -7.81 -17.57
C MET A 138 6.93 -8.72 -17.40
N ARG A 139 7.16 -10.03 -17.36
CA ARG A 139 6.14 -11.02 -17.02
C ARG A 139 6.34 -11.52 -15.61
N LEU A 140 5.30 -11.39 -14.82
CA LEU A 140 5.28 -11.79 -13.42
C LEU A 140 4.22 -12.86 -13.19
N GLU A 141 4.59 -13.91 -12.47
CA GLU A 141 3.62 -14.77 -11.80
C GLU A 141 3.30 -14.14 -10.45
N VAL A 142 2.04 -13.83 -10.20
CA VAL A 142 1.59 -13.13 -9.00
C VAL A 142 0.57 -13.95 -8.23
N GLU A 143 0.68 -13.96 -6.90
CA GLU A 143 -0.37 -14.40 -5.99
C GLU A 143 -1.00 -13.15 -5.37
N TYR A 144 -2.30 -12.99 -5.51
CA TYR A 144 -3.01 -11.79 -5.04
C TYR A 144 -4.36 -12.14 -4.43
N LEU A 145 -4.90 -11.24 -3.61
CA LEU A 145 -6.24 -11.36 -3.05
C LEU A 145 -7.28 -10.93 -4.08
N LYS A 146 -8.26 -11.79 -4.34
CA LYS A 146 -9.22 -11.66 -5.44
C LYS A 146 -9.96 -10.33 -5.48
N SER A 147 -10.53 -9.91 -4.35
CA SER A 147 -11.39 -8.72 -4.32
C SER A 147 -10.62 -7.41 -4.17
N SER A 148 -9.40 -7.46 -3.61
CA SER A 148 -8.64 -6.25 -3.29
C SER A 148 -7.50 -5.96 -4.27
N GLY A 149 -7.08 -6.97 -5.05
CA GLY A 149 -5.91 -6.87 -5.90
C GLY A 149 -4.57 -6.79 -5.14
N LEU A 150 -4.60 -6.94 -3.80
CA LEU A 150 -3.38 -6.86 -3.01
C LEU A 150 -2.48 -8.07 -3.28
N MET A 151 -1.28 -7.79 -3.77
CA MET A 151 -0.28 -8.82 -4.05
C MET A 151 0.28 -9.37 -2.74
N LEU A 152 0.44 -10.68 -2.70
CA LEU A 152 1.03 -11.41 -1.57
C LEU A 152 2.42 -11.94 -1.91
N ARG A 153 2.63 -12.30 -3.18
CA ARG A 153 3.87 -12.84 -3.71
C ARG A 153 3.98 -12.53 -5.19
N MET A 154 5.21 -12.47 -5.68
CA MET A 154 5.49 -12.40 -7.10
C MET A 154 6.77 -13.18 -7.44
N ARG A 155 6.80 -13.66 -8.67
CA ARG A 155 7.96 -14.31 -9.26
C ARG A 155 8.17 -13.73 -10.65
N ILE A 156 9.38 -13.32 -10.95
CA ILE A 156 9.75 -12.85 -12.28
C ILE A 156 9.92 -14.09 -13.17
N LEU A 157 9.07 -14.21 -14.19
CA LEU A 157 9.14 -15.32 -15.15
C LEU A 157 10.10 -15.00 -16.29
N ASN A 158 9.95 -13.82 -16.86
CA ASN A 158 10.78 -13.34 -17.94
C ASN A 158 10.90 -11.82 -17.88
N CYS A 159 12.08 -11.33 -18.21
CA CYS A 159 12.35 -9.94 -18.43
C CYS A 159 13.00 -9.88 -19.82
N GLU A 160 12.17 -9.88 -20.87
CA GLU A 160 12.66 -9.75 -22.24
C GLU A 160 12.92 -8.31 -22.56
N THR A 161 14.14 -8.07 -22.91
CA THR A 161 14.58 -6.79 -23.43
C THR A 161 14.18 -6.70 -24.91
N LYS A 162 13.38 -5.74 -25.29
CA LYS A 162 13.07 -5.43 -26.71
C LYS A 162 14.33 -5.15 -27.54
N ARG A 163 15.45 -4.89 -26.91
CA ARG A 163 16.77 -4.69 -27.52
C ARG A 163 17.85 -5.41 -26.73
N LYS A 164 18.85 -5.95 -27.45
CA LYS A 164 20.02 -6.66 -26.92
C LYS A 164 20.53 -6.06 -25.60
N LYS A 165 20.64 -6.90 -24.55
CA LYS A 165 21.28 -6.69 -23.23
C LYS A 165 21.68 -5.25 -22.94
N ASP A 166 20.70 -4.39 -22.77
CA ASP A 166 20.98 -3.01 -22.39
C ASP A 166 21.29 -2.97 -20.90
N ARG A 167 22.43 -2.40 -20.52
CA ARG A 167 22.84 -2.21 -19.12
C ARG A 167 21.76 -1.48 -18.29
N ARG A 168 21.03 -0.57 -18.95
CA ARG A 168 19.93 0.17 -18.34
C ARG A 168 18.79 -0.75 -17.88
N GLN A 169 18.41 -1.72 -18.68
CA GLN A 169 17.34 -2.67 -18.36
C GLN A 169 17.73 -3.62 -17.23
N GLN A 170 18.99 -4.06 -17.20
CA GLN A 170 19.52 -4.84 -16.08
C GLN A 170 19.47 -4.02 -14.78
N TRP A 171 19.85 -2.75 -14.83
CA TRP A 171 19.79 -1.84 -13.70
C TRP A 171 18.34 -1.67 -13.21
N VAL A 172 17.36 -1.46 -14.11
CA VAL A 172 15.94 -1.36 -13.77
C VAL A 172 15.45 -2.62 -13.06
N LEU A 173 15.81 -3.81 -13.59
CA LEU A 173 15.43 -5.09 -12.98
C LEU A 173 16.03 -5.26 -11.58
N GLU A 174 17.28 -4.88 -11.38
CA GLU A 174 17.93 -4.93 -10.05
C GLU A 174 17.28 -3.96 -9.07
N GLN A 175 16.92 -2.75 -9.51
CA GLN A 175 16.18 -1.79 -8.68
C GLN A 175 14.79 -2.32 -8.32
N PHE A 176 14.07 -2.93 -9.27
CA PHE A 176 12.79 -3.55 -9.01
C PHE A 176 12.91 -4.68 -7.97
N LYS A 177 13.87 -5.59 -8.15
CA LYS A 177 14.14 -6.65 -7.18
C LYS A 177 14.47 -6.09 -5.80
N GLY A 178 15.32 -5.05 -5.71
CA GLY A 178 15.67 -4.38 -4.47
C GLY A 178 14.45 -3.79 -3.77
N ASN A 179 13.61 -3.07 -4.51
CA ASN A 179 12.43 -2.39 -3.95
C ASN A 179 11.32 -3.34 -3.50
N PHE A 180 11.19 -4.50 -4.14
CA PHE A 180 10.10 -5.46 -3.90
C PHE A 180 10.56 -6.84 -3.44
N ARG A 181 11.79 -6.94 -2.90
CA ARG A 181 12.41 -8.22 -2.50
C ARG A 181 11.54 -9.08 -1.58
N HIS A 182 10.69 -8.48 -0.75
CA HIS A 182 9.83 -9.21 0.18
C HIS A 182 8.64 -9.91 -0.49
N TYR A 183 8.34 -9.57 -1.75
CA TYR A 183 7.34 -10.27 -2.57
C TYR A 183 7.99 -11.38 -3.43
N LEU A 184 9.29 -11.29 -3.70
CA LEU A 184 10.00 -12.27 -4.52
C LEU A 184 10.23 -13.58 -3.74
N GLU A 185 10.15 -14.69 -4.46
CA GLU A 185 10.47 -16.02 -3.90
C GLU A 185 11.97 -16.25 -3.80
#